data_483544247613179207b91db92ac60e9e
#
_entry.id   483544247613179207b91db92ac60e9e
#
_cell.length_a   1.000
_cell.length_b   1.000
_cell.length_c   1.000
_cell.angle_alpha   90.00
_cell.angle_beta   90.00
_cell.angle_gamma   90.00
#
_symmetry.space_group_name_H-M   'P 1'
#
loop_
_entity.id
_entity.type
_entity.pdbx_description
1 polymer ?
#
loop_
_entity_poly.entity_id
_entity_poly.type
_entity_poly.pdbx_seq_one_letter_code
_entity_poly.pdbx_strand_id
1 'polypeptide(L)'
;MTRMLVSRFLLLLITLGTAALLASYVGVEKEERWRMDGTVYEISAFPAGEAWPMIRTSLTGPDSGSAATSTSPHVTALAGRPALDVLPDGVAPTAVVPSTSPFAARAAAGELSWPDVDRVVVRDLSSAPDRATEADLLVPFLSTDSSSLAGVIGGSPAQVDELVQSLRRAGVVVDVVPLPPPWEAAMRRSVHVPLLAVIAGFALLGAQVVWRTTLRSRLLPAVTSHRLVGASPLRAARLGVRPAMVAWTTAAASAGGVWLVAWPRWDAEIGLTGDTALLWSAVLVVDAILILSTTLSTLWVRRAHA
;
A
#
# COMPACT_ATOMS: atom_id res chain seq x y z
N MET A 1 1.79 33.32 -18.44
CA MET A 1 1.97 31.87 -18.51
C MET A 1 2.83 31.35 -17.36
N THR A 2 3.96 31.94 -17.07
CA THR A 2 4.93 31.51 -16.05
C THR A 2 4.33 31.39 -14.63
N ARG A 3 3.61 32.40 -14.14
CA ARG A 3 2.99 32.36 -12.78
C ARG A 3 1.99 31.24 -12.61
N MET A 4 1.23 30.92 -13.66
CA MET A 4 0.28 29.81 -13.65
C MET A 4 0.99 28.46 -13.60
N LEU A 5 2.04 28.28 -14.41
CA LEU A 5 2.86 27.06 -14.40
C LEU A 5 3.49 26.84 -13.02
N VAL A 6 4.05 27.89 -12.43
CA VAL A 6 4.68 27.82 -11.10
C VAL A 6 3.66 27.46 -10.01
N SER A 7 2.51 28.15 -9.95
CA SER A 7 1.50 27.83 -8.92
C SER A 7 0.94 26.41 -9.10
N ARG A 8 0.72 25.98 -10.33
CA ARG A 8 0.23 24.63 -10.58
C ARG A 8 1.29 23.56 -10.27
N PHE A 9 2.53 23.81 -10.63
CA PHE A 9 3.65 22.95 -10.26
C PHE A 9 3.75 22.78 -8.75
N LEU A 10 3.69 23.87 -7.98
CA LEU A 10 3.75 23.82 -6.51
C LEU A 10 2.58 23.04 -5.90
N LEU A 11 1.36 23.26 -6.41
CA LEU A 11 0.18 22.56 -5.92
C LEU A 11 0.22 21.07 -6.25
N LEU A 12 0.66 20.69 -7.45
CA LEU A 12 0.87 19.28 -7.81
C LEU A 12 2.01 18.66 -6.99
N LEU A 13 3.09 19.39 -6.74
CA LEU A 13 4.19 18.93 -5.91
C LEU A 13 3.70 18.59 -4.49
N ILE A 14 2.90 19.47 -3.88
CA ILE A 14 2.30 19.23 -2.56
C ILE A 14 1.38 18.01 -2.61
N THR A 15 0.52 17.91 -3.62
CA THR A 15 -0.45 16.81 -3.72
C THR A 15 0.23 15.47 -3.91
N LEU A 16 1.25 15.38 -4.78
CA LEU A 16 2.01 14.15 -5.00
C LEU A 16 2.81 13.77 -3.75
N GLY A 17 3.39 14.74 -3.04
CA GLY A 17 4.12 14.48 -1.81
C GLY A 17 3.21 13.98 -0.68
N THR A 18 2.05 14.59 -0.50
CA THR A 18 1.08 14.10 0.49
C THR A 18 0.54 12.71 0.12
N ALA A 19 0.31 12.42 -1.17
CA ALA A 19 -0.08 11.09 -1.63
C ALA A 19 1.02 10.05 -1.36
N ALA A 20 2.29 10.40 -1.55
CA ALA A 20 3.41 9.52 -1.25
C ALA A 20 3.50 9.20 0.25
N LEU A 21 3.37 10.22 1.11
CA LEU A 21 3.32 10.02 2.56
C LEU A 21 2.14 9.15 2.99
N LEU A 22 0.96 9.33 2.39
CA LEU A 22 -0.20 8.47 2.66
C LEU A 22 0.07 7.01 2.25
N ALA A 23 0.70 6.80 1.09
CA ALA A 23 1.08 5.46 0.64
C ALA A 23 2.08 4.80 1.60
N SER A 24 3.04 5.56 2.12
CA SER A 24 4.01 5.11 3.12
C SER A 24 3.31 4.61 4.39
N TYR A 25 2.37 5.38 4.95
CA TYR A 25 1.60 4.93 6.12
C TYR A 25 0.80 3.65 5.86
N VAL A 26 0.17 3.54 4.69
CA VAL A 26 -0.55 2.32 4.28
C VAL A 26 0.42 1.16 4.08
N GLY A 27 1.62 1.44 3.56
CA GLY A 27 2.70 0.48 3.39
C GLY A 27 3.11 -0.15 4.72
N VAL A 28 3.37 0.66 5.75
CA VAL A 28 3.68 0.18 7.10
C VAL A 28 2.59 -0.75 7.64
N GLU A 29 1.30 -0.39 7.48
CA GLU A 29 0.21 -1.26 7.92
C GLU A 29 0.16 -2.59 7.14
N LYS A 30 0.55 -2.60 5.87
CA LYS A 30 0.66 -3.83 5.08
C LYS A 30 1.84 -4.71 5.54
N GLU A 31 2.99 -4.10 5.84
CA GLU A 31 4.16 -4.78 6.37
C GLU A 31 3.85 -5.44 7.72
N GLU A 32 3.17 -4.73 8.62
CA GLU A 32 2.75 -5.30 9.89
C GLU A 32 1.83 -6.51 9.75
N ARG A 33 1.18 -6.67 8.60
CA ARG A 33 0.31 -7.81 8.26
C ARG A 33 0.97 -8.84 7.35
N TRP A 34 2.30 -8.86 7.32
CA TRP A 34 3.04 -9.80 6.48
C TRP A 34 2.68 -9.74 5.00
N ARG A 35 2.30 -8.56 4.48
CA ARG A 35 1.86 -8.35 3.08
C ARG A 35 0.76 -9.32 2.62
N MET A 36 -0.08 -9.79 3.55
CA MET A 36 -1.17 -10.72 3.24
C MET A 36 -2.21 -10.06 2.34
N ASP A 37 -2.68 -10.81 1.36
CA ASP A 37 -3.75 -10.38 0.47
C ASP A 37 -5.13 -10.67 1.08
N GLY A 38 -6.15 -9.90 0.67
CA GLY A 38 -7.52 -10.11 1.09
C GLY A 38 -7.86 -9.59 2.48
N THR A 39 -8.81 -10.23 3.13
CA THR A 39 -9.22 -9.88 4.50
C THR A 39 -8.27 -10.52 5.49
N VAL A 40 -7.70 -9.72 6.37
CA VAL A 40 -6.77 -10.17 7.41
C VAL A 40 -7.49 -10.15 8.75
N TYR A 41 -7.25 -11.16 9.54
CA TYR A 41 -7.82 -11.34 10.88
C TYR A 41 -6.70 -11.47 11.90
N GLU A 42 -6.86 -10.88 13.05
CA GLU A 42 -6.07 -11.21 14.23
C GLU A 42 -6.63 -12.51 14.83
N ILE A 43 -5.76 -13.44 15.18
CA ILE A 43 -6.12 -14.73 15.78
C ILE A 43 -5.37 -14.92 17.09
N SER A 44 -6.09 -15.39 18.10
CA SER A 44 -5.51 -15.96 19.30
C SER A 44 -6.11 -17.35 19.56
N ALA A 45 -5.28 -18.32 19.90
CA ALA A 45 -5.72 -19.68 20.12
C ALA A 45 -4.98 -20.36 21.27
N PHE A 46 -5.67 -21.26 21.97
CA PHE A 46 -5.15 -22.06 23.09
C PHE A 46 -5.82 -23.45 23.10
N PRO A 47 -5.06 -24.56 23.19
CA PRO A 47 -3.58 -24.62 23.17
C PRO A 47 -2.99 -24.45 21.76
N ALA A 48 -1.81 -23.83 21.69
CA ALA A 48 -1.16 -23.53 20.41
C ALA A 48 -0.73 -24.76 19.62
N GLY A 49 -0.24 -25.77 20.31
CA GLY A 49 0.24 -27.03 19.70
C GLY A 49 -0.85 -27.78 18.92
N GLU A 50 -2.11 -27.70 19.35
CA GLU A 50 -3.25 -28.30 18.63
C GLU A 50 -3.77 -27.36 17.54
N ALA A 51 -3.74 -26.05 17.77
CA ALA A 51 -4.24 -25.04 16.86
C ALA A 51 -3.40 -24.92 15.57
N TRP A 52 -2.08 -24.88 15.70
CA TRP A 52 -1.19 -24.60 14.58
C TRP A 52 -1.26 -25.62 13.43
N PRO A 53 -1.25 -26.94 13.65
CA PRO A 53 -1.39 -27.91 12.58
C PRO A 53 -2.68 -27.71 11.78
N MET A 54 -3.77 -27.39 12.47
CA MET A 54 -5.07 -27.15 11.83
C MET A 54 -5.07 -25.86 11.00
N ILE A 55 -4.54 -24.77 11.56
CA ILE A 55 -4.37 -23.48 10.85
C ILE A 55 -3.54 -23.71 9.60
N ARG A 56 -2.39 -24.35 9.73
CA ARG A 56 -1.51 -24.63 8.61
C ARG A 56 -2.18 -25.47 7.52
N THR A 57 -2.83 -26.55 7.88
CA THR A 57 -3.50 -27.44 6.90
C THR A 57 -4.63 -26.73 6.17
N SER A 58 -5.41 -25.92 6.86
CA SER A 58 -6.53 -25.15 6.27
C SER A 58 -6.06 -24.04 5.34
N LEU A 59 -4.80 -23.58 5.48
CA LEU A 59 -4.25 -22.45 4.74
C LEU A 59 -3.17 -22.86 3.71
N THR A 60 -2.92 -24.14 3.46
CA THR A 60 -1.89 -24.64 2.52
C THR A 60 -2.39 -25.06 1.14
N GLY A 61 -3.52 -24.57 0.64
CA GLY A 61 -4.01 -24.84 -0.74
C GLY A 61 -3.58 -23.74 -1.75
N PRO A 62 -3.70 -23.97 -3.07
CA PRO A 62 -3.32 -22.98 -4.08
C PRO A 62 -4.15 -21.67 -4.04
N ASP A 63 -5.37 -21.74 -3.51
CA ASP A 63 -6.24 -20.57 -3.25
C ASP A 63 -6.37 -20.29 -1.75
N SER A 64 -5.46 -20.81 -0.95
CA SER A 64 -5.54 -20.79 0.50
C SER A 64 -4.94 -19.51 1.06
N GLY A 65 -5.44 -19.16 2.23
CA GLY A 65 -4.99 -18.00 2.98
C GLY A 65 -3.52 -18.08 3.42
N SER A 66 -3.16 -17.19 4.29
CA SER A 66 -1.81 -17.04 4.84
C SER A 66 -1.88 -16.96 6.34
N ALA A 67 -0.86 -17.40 7.04
CA ALA A 67 -0.76 -17.24 8.50
C ALA A 67 0.66 -16.86 8.91
N ALA A 68 0.75 -15.94 9.85
CA ALA A 68 1.96 -15.63 10.58
C ALA A 68 1.59 -15.50 12.06
N THR A 69 2.00 -16.45 12.86
CA THR A 69 1.60 -16.57 14.27
C THR A 69 2.82 -16.76 15.17
N SER A 70 2.76 -16.20 16.35
CA SER A 70 3.84 -16.26 17.33
C SER A 70 3.36 -16.91 18.62
N THR A 71 4.20 -17.69 19.23
CA THR A 71 3.97 -18.25 20.59
C THR A 71 4.84 -17.57 21.64
N SER A 72 5.85 -16.87 21.19
CA SER A 72 6.71 -16.01 22.01
C SER A 72 7.19 -14.85 21.14
N PRO A 73 7.70 -13.75 21.71
CA PRO A 73 8.21 -12.63 20.92
C PRO A 73 9.38 -13.02 20.00
N HIS A 74 9.97 -14.20 20.20
CA HIS A 74 11.18 -14.63 19.52
C HIS A 74 10.93 -15.66 18.39
N VAL A 75 9.79 -16.34 18.40
CA VAL A 75 9.50 -17.43 17.44
C VAL A 75 8.21 -17.17 16.71
N THR A 76 8.29 -17.10 15.38
CA THR A 76 7.15 -16.89 14.51
C THR A 76 6.98 -18.07 13.55
N ALA A 77 5.81 -18.69 13.57
CA ALA A 77 5.44 -19.75 12.63
C ALA A 77 4.73 -19.16 11.42
N LEU A 78 5.10 -19.61 10.24
CA LEU A 78 4.62 -19.10 8.96
C LEU A 78 3.93 -20.21 8.15
N ALA A 79 2.82 -19.85 7.49
CA ALA A 79 2.14 -20.70 6.53
C ALA A 79 1.64 -19.89 5.34
N GLY A 80 1.45 -20.51 4.18
CA GLY A 80 1.01 -19.85 2.97
C GLY A 80 2.07 -18.91 2.39
N ARG A 81 1.66 -17.77 1.85
CA ARG A 81 2.55 -16.79 1.18
C ARG A 81 3.71 -16.31 2.06
N PRO A 82 3.52 -15.93 3.33
CA PRO A 82 4.64 -15.53 4.18
C PRO A 82 5.70 -16.63 4.33
N ALA A 83 5.30 -17.89 4.35
CA ALA A 83 6.25 -19.01 4.39
C ALA A 83 7.03 -19.13 3.07
N LEU A 84 6.38 -18.97 1.92
CA LEU A 84 7.03 -19.03 0.60
C LEU A 84 8.04 -17.90 0.41
N ASP A 85 7.76 -16.71 0.92
CA ASP A 85 8.64 -15.56 0.79
C ASP A 85 9.90 -15.66 1.64
N VAL A 86 9.83 -16.37 2.77
CA VAL A 86 10.88 -16.39 3.80
C VAL A 86 11.56 -17.74 3.95
N LEU A 87 10.78 -18.82 3.97
CA LEU A 87 11.33 -20.18 4.16
C LEU A 87 11.87 -20.71 2.83
N PRO A 88 13.02 -21.40 2.84
CA PRO A 88 13.56 -21.98 1.60
C PRO A 88 12.62 -23.06 1.06
N ASP A 89 12.45 -23.09 -0.27
CA ASP A 89 11.81 -24.19 -0.96
C ASP A 89 12.64 -25.46 -0.78
N GLY A 90 12.09 -26.49 -0.15
CA GLY A 90 12.80 -27.75 0.03
C GLY A 90 11.91 -28.84 0.54
N VAL A 91 12.37 -30.11 0.32
CA VAL A 91 11.69 -31.32 0.79
C VAL A 91 11.77 -31.46 2.31
N ALA A 92 12.77 -30.84 2.92
CA ALA A 92 13.02 -30.90 4.35
C ALA A 92 12.48 -29.65 5.09
N PRO A 93 11.79 -29.81 6.23
CA PRO A 93 11.35 -28.69 7.03
C PRO A 93 12.55 -27.89 7.55
N THR A 94 12.64 -26.64 7.13
CA THR A 94 13.77 -25.76 7.42
C THR A 94 13.28 -24.57 8.24
N ALA A 95 13.99 -24.27 9.33
CA ALA A 95 13.81 -23.01 10.07
C ALA A 95 14.81 -21.95 9.58
N VAL A 96 14.42 -20.70 9.64
CA VAL A 96 15.24 -19.57 9.22
C VAL A 96 15.52 -18.66 10.42
N VAL A 97 16.78 -18.32 10.59
CA VAL A 97 17.25 -17.30 11.53
C VAL A 97 17.66 -16.08 10.70
N PRO A 98 17.03 -14.90 10.90
CA PRO A 98 17.46 -13.68 10.27
C PRO A 98 18.94 -13.39 10.59
N SER A 99 19.68 -12.86 9.62
CA SER A 99 21.09 -12.47 9.83
C SER A 99 21.28 -11.40 10.90
N THR A 100 20.23 -10.65 11.20
CA THR A 100 20.15 -9.62 12.25
C THR A 100 19.85 -10.18 13.63
N SER A 101 19.40 -11.46 13.72
CA SER A 101 19.03 -12.11 14.98
C SER A 101 20.25 -12.35 15.86
N PRO A 102 20.12 -12.21 17.20
CA PRO A 102 21.17 -12.58 18.15
C PRO A 102 21.54 -14.09 18.09
N PHE A 103 20.68 -14.93 17.50
CA PHE A 103 20.92 -16.36 17.32
C PHE A 103 21.67 -16.71 16.03
N ALA A 104 21.92 -15.74 15.14
CA ALA A 104 22.53 -16.00 13.83
C ALA A 104 23.89 -16.70 13.92
N ALA A 105 24.76 -16.29 14.84
CA ALA A 105 26.06 -16.90 15.04
C ALA A 105 25.97 -18.37 15.48
N ARG A 106 25.06 -18.69 16.40
CA ARG A 106 24.82 -20.07 16.90
C ARG A 106 24.20 -20.94 15.82
N ALA A 107 23.25 -20.38 15.03
CA ALA A 107 22.67 -21.08 13.90
C ALA A 107 23.71 -21.41 12.82
N ALA A 108 24.60 -20.47 12.50
CA ALA A 108 25.69 -20.67 11.55
C ALA A 108 26.72 -21.72 12.03
N ALA A 109 26.93 -21.83 13.34
CA ALA A 109 27.79 -22.88 13.95
C ALA A 109 27.10 -24.25 14.04
N GLY A 110 25.81 -24.35 13.69
CA GLY A 110 25.03 -25.60 13.81
C GLY A 110 24.65 -25.95 15.26
N GLU A 111 24.74 -24.98 16.17
CA GLU A 111 24.46 -25.18 17.59
C GLU A 111 22.97 -24.97 17.93
N LEU A 112 22.17 -24.54 16.96
CA LEU A 112 20.74 -24.27 17.13
C LEU A 112 19.94 -25.43 16.49
N SER A 113 19.10 -26.08 17.27
CA SER A 113 18.13 -27.06 16.82
C SER A 113 16.72 -26.64 17.18
N TRP A 114 15.75 -27.00 16.36
CA TRP A 114 14.33 -26.76 16.61
C TRP A 114 13.55 -28.07 16.43
N PRO A 115 12.57 -28.39 17.30
CA PRO A 115 11.76 -29.61 17.16
C PRO A 115 11.10 -29.68 15.79
N ASP A 116 11.04 -30.88 15.21
CA ASP A 116 10.40 -31.15 13.91
C ASP A 116 10.99 -30.38 12.71
N VAL A 117 12.21 -29.87 12.85
CA VAL A 117 12.95 -29.17 11.81
C VAL A 117 14.28 -29.85 11.56
N ASP A 118 14.51 -30.25 10.32
CA ASP A 118 15.73 -30.97 9.93
C ASP A 118 16.95 -30.05 9.85
N ARG A 119 16.71 -28.78 9.57
CA ARG A 119 17.77 -27.80 9.33
C ARG A 119 17.41 -26.40 9.80
N VAL A 120 18.37 -25.74 10.44
CA VAL A 120 18.31 -24.30 10.75
C VAL A 120 19.32 -23.57 9.86
N VAL A 121 18.89 -22.54 9.14
CA VAL A 121 19.74 -21.75 8.24
C VAL A 121 19.70 -20.27 8.60
N VAL A 122 20.82 -19.59 8.41
CA VAL A 122 20.87 -18.12 8.52
C VAL A 122 20.58 -17.53 7.15
N ARG A 123 19.67 -16.57 7.08
CA ARG A 123 19.29 -15.91 5.83
C ARG A 123 19.25 -14.38 6.01
N ASP A 124 19.69 -13.67 4.98
CA ASP A 124 19.41 -12.25 4.86
C ASP A 124 17.97 -12.04 4.38
N LEU A 125 17.17 -11.36 5.18
CA LEU A 125 15.76 -11.11 4.95
C LEU A 125 15.47 -9.64 4.59
N SER A 126 16.45 -8.92 4.07
CA SER A 126 16.30 -7.50 3.69
C SER A 126 15.18 -7.23 2.68
N SER A 127 14.74 -8.24 1.92
CA SER A 127 13.62 -8.17 0.98
C SER A 127 12.29 -8.69 1.54
N ALA A 128 12.31 -9.29 2.74
CA ALA A 128 11.12 -9.82 3.40
C ALA A 128 10.36 -8.71 4.15
N PRO A 129 9.12 -8.98 4.63
CA PRO A 129 8.43 -8.05 5.53
C PRO A 129 9.27 -7.71 6.75
N ASP A 130 9.22 -6.47 7.25
CA ASP A 130 9.99 -6.01 8.41
C ASP A 130 9.83 -6.92 9.63
N ARG A 131 8.63 -7.43 9.86
CA ARG A 131 8.37 -8.40 10.93
C ARG A 131 9.15 -9.71 10.80
N ALA A 132 9.57 -10.10 9.61
CA ALA A 132 10.43 -11.26 9.43
C ALA A 132 11.86 -10.98 9.92
N THR A 133 12.31 -9.74 9.82
CA THR A 133 13.64 -9.32 10.32
C THR A 133 13.64 -9.09 11.83
N GLU A 134 12.49 -8.79 12.42
CA GLU A 134 12.30 -8.61 13.87
C GLU A 134 12.18 -9.93 14.62
N ALA A 135 11.78 -11.00 13.94
CA ALA A 135 11.70 -12.33 14.56
C ALA A 135 13.12 -12.90 14.77
N ASP A 136 13.34 -13.54 15.90
CA ASP A 136 14.60 -14.22 16.17
C ASP A 136 14.71 -15.57 15.42
N LEU A 137 13.56 -16.24 15.22
CA LEU A 137 13.46 -17.54 14.55
C LEU A 137 12.13 -17.65 13.81
N LEU A 138 12.19 -18.04 12.54
CA LEU A 138 11.05 -18.28 11.67
C LEU A 138 10.94 -19.79 11.38
N VAL A 139 9.79 -20.37 11.68
CA VAL A 139 9.60 -21.82 11.61
C VAL A 139 8.37 -22.22 10.81
N PRO A 140 8.36 -23.38 10.15
CA PRO A 140 7.16 -23.94 9.54
C PRO A 140 6.24 -24.65 10.55
N PHE A 141 6.75 -24.97 11.75
CA PHE A 141 6.05 -25.71 12.79
C PHE A 141 6.25 -25.06 14.15
N LEU A 142 5.19 -25.06 14.97
CA LEU A 142 5.29 -24.73 16.39
C LEU A 142 5.46 -26.01 17.21
N SER A 143 6.21 -25.89 18.30
CA SER A 143 6.30 -26.96 19.29
C SER A 143 4.94 -27.22 19.93
N THR A 144 4.62 -28.47 20.20
CA THR A 144 3.41 -28.91 20.91
C THR A 144 3.31 -28.34 22.33
N ASP A 145 4.45 -27.95 22.91
CA ASP A 145 4.53 -27.44 24.28
C ASP A 145 4.13 -25.91 24.39
N SER A 146 3.81 -25.30 23.26
CA SER A 146 3.42 -23.88 23.22
C SER A 146 2.06 -23.69 23.87
N SER A 147 1.96 -22.80 24.88
CA SER A 147 0.74 -22.59 25.65
C SER A 147 -0.31 -21.78 24.88
N SER A 148 0.08 -20.72 24.22
CA SER A 148 -0.83 -19.87 23.45
C SER A 148 -0.21 -19.44 22.13
N LEU A 149 -1.08 -19.15 21.17
CA LEU A 149 -0.72 -18.68 19.85
C LEU A 149 -1.42 -17.34 19.61
N ALA A 150 -0.70 -16.36 19.12
CA ALA A 150 -1.25 -15.08 18.68
C ALA A 150 -0.63 -14.66 17.35
N GLY A 151 -1.40 -14.01 16.49
CA GLY A 151 -0.86 -13.56 15.20
C GLY A 151 -1.93 -13.10 14.24
N VAL A 152 -1.62 -13.19 12.96
CA VAL A 152 -2.51 -12.79 11.86
C VAL A 152 -2.73 -13.93 10.89
N ILE A 153 -3.95 -14.02 10.38
CA ILE A 153 -4.33 -14.94 9.30
C ILE A 153 -5.01 -14.16 8.19
N GLY A 154 -4.70 -14.48 6.95
CA GLY A 154 -5.36 -13.94 5.76
C GLY A 154 -6.17 -15.01 5.07
N GLY A 155 -7.39 -14.69 4.64
CA GLY A 155 -8.24 -15.62 3.92
C GLY A 155 -9.63 -15.07 3.64
N SER A 156 -10.43 -15.82 2.89
CA SER A 156 -11.83 -15.47 2.71
C SER A 156 -12.62 -15.66 4.00
N PRO A 157 -13.70 -14.89 4.24
CA PRO A 157 -14.53 -15.04 5.43
C PRO A 157 -15.03 -16.49 5.64
N ALA A 158 -15.40 -17.18 4.55
CA ALA A 158 -15.89 -18.55 4.63
C ALA A 158 -14.79 -19.55 5.08
N GLN A 159 -13.55 -19.37 4.59
CA GLN A 159 -12.40 -20.19 5.00
C GLN A 159 -12.07 -19.97 6.47
N VAL A 160 -12.09 -18.73 6.92
CA VAL A 160 -11.79 -18.39 8.32
C VAL A 160 -12.87 -18.92 9.25
N ASP A 161 -14.16 -18.83 8.88
CA ASP A 161 -15.26 -19.37 9.65
C ASP A 161 -15.20 -20.89 9.76
N GLU A 162 -14.84 -21.60 8.68
CA GLU A 162 -14.64 -23.05 8.67
C GLU A 162 -13.47 -23.45 9.57
N LEU A 163 -12.35 -22.72 9.50
CA LEU A 163 -11.19 -22.93 10.37
C LEU A 163 -11.59 -22.76 11.84
N VAL A 164 -12.28 -21.68 12.18
CA VAL A 164 -12.71 -21.40 13.56
C VAL A 164 -13.63 -22.50 14.09
N GLN A 165 -14.59 -22.98 13.28
CA GLN A 165 -15.45 -24.08 13.65
C GLN A 165 -14.67 -25.38 13.86
N SER A 166 -13.68 -25.63 13.02
CA SER A 166 -12.82 -26.84 13.13
C SER A 166 -11.99 -26.81 14.41
N LEU A 167 -11.39 -25.66 14.72
CA LEU A 167 -10.62 -25.45 15.95
C LEU A 167 -11.50 -25.63 17.20
N ARG A 168 -12.70 -25.07 17.20
CA ARG A 168 -13.65 -25.22 18.32
C ARG A 168 -14.10 -26.68 18.52
N ARG A 169 -14.33 -27.42 17.41
CA ARG A 169 -14.67 -28.86 17.48
C ARG A 169 -13.52 -29.69 18.06
N ALA A 170 -12.28 -29.27 17.82
CA ALA A 170 -11.10 -29.91 18.41
C ALA A 170 -10.85 -29.53 19.88
N GLY A 171 -11.70 -28.68 20.48
CA GLY A 171 -11.54 -28.21 21.86
C GLY A 171 -10.60 -27.04 22.03
N VAL A 172 -10.13 -26.44 20.94
CA VAL A 172 -9.28 -25.25 20.97
C VAL A 172 -10.13 -24.00 21.27
N VAL A 173 -9.72 -23.23 22.26
CA VAL A 173 -10.29 -21.91 22.52
C VAL A 173 -9.68 -20.95 21.49
N VAL A 174 -10.51 -20.36 20.67
CA VAL A 174 -10.05 -19.46 19.59
C VAL A 174 -10.88 -18.18 19.58
N ASP A 175 -10.18 -17.07 19.47
CA ASP A 175 -10.73 -15.76 19.23
C ASP A 175 -10.17 -15.22 17.90
N VAL A 176 -11.04 -14.68 17.06
CA VAL A 176 -10.69 -14.16 15.74
C VAL A 176 -11.41 -12.85 15.51
N VAL A 177 -10.64 -11.80 15.24
CA VAL A 177 -11.14 -10.43 15.04
C VAL A 177 -10.71 -9.94 13.66
N PRO A 178 -11.65 -9.51 12.81
CA PRO A 178 -11.29 -8.95 11.51
C PRO A 178 -10.54 -7.62 11.70
N LEU A 179 -9.40 -7.51 11.05
CA LEU A 179 -8.64 -6.27 11.03
C LEU A 179 -9.24 -5.29 10.00
N PRO A 180 -9.35 -4.00 10.32
CA PRO A 180 -9.81 -3.02 9.36
C PRO A 180 -8.84 -2.97 8.15
N PRO A 181 -9.29 -2.54 6.95
CA PRO A 181 -8.38 -2.37 5.82
C PRO A 181 -7.14 -1.52 6.16
N PRO A 182 -5.98 -1.75 5.53
CA PRO A 182 -4.73 -1.04 5.88
C PRO A 182 -4.87 0.47 5.88
N TRP A 183 -5.61 1.06 4.93
CA TRP A 183 -5.86 2.50 4.87
C TRP A 183 -6.70 3.01 6.05
N GLU A 184 -7.67 2.22 6.52
CA GLU A 184 -8.49 2.56 7.67
C GLU A 184 -7.71 2.44 8.98
N ALA A 185 -6.89 1.40 9.11
CA ALA A 185 -5.98 1.24 10.23
C ALA A 185 -4.99 2.41 10.33
N ALA A 186 -4.36 2.79 9.20
CA ALA A 186 -3.48 3.94 9.13
C ALA A 186 -4.20 5.25 9.55
N MET A 187 -5.45 5.45 9.10
CA MET A 187 -6.24 6.61 9.51
C MET A 187 -6.57 6.64 11.00
N ARG A 188 -6.81 5.48 11.61
CA ARG A 188 -7.11 5.39 13.05
C ARG A 188 -5.87 5.54 13.93
N ARG A 189 -4.73 5.01 13.47
CA ARG A 189 -3.48 4.98 14.23
C ARG A 189 -2.77 6.34 14.26
N SER A 190 -2.87 7.13 13.21
CA SER A 190 -2.15 8.39 13.10
C SER A 190 -3.07 9.56 12.73
N VAL A 191 -3.08 10.59 13.57
CA VAL A 191 -3.77 11.87 13.29
C VAL A 191 -3.20 12.58 12.06
N HIS A 192 -1.95 12.27 11.69
CA HIS A 192 -1.31 12.89 10.52
C HIS A 192 -1.92 12.41 9.20
N VAL A 193 -2.42 11.18 9.12
CA VAL A 193 -3.00 10.62 7.89
C VAL A 193 -4.24 11.39 7.41
N PRO A 194 -5.28 11.61 8.23
CA PRO A 194 -6.42 12.44 7.80
C PRO A 194 -5.99 13.90 7.52
N LEU A 195 -5.03 14.45 8.27
CA LEU A 195 -4.52 15.79 8.01
C LEU A 195 -3.84 15.88 6.62
N LEU A 196 -3.01 14.91 6.25
CA LEU A 196 -2.39 14.85 4.93
C LEU A 196 -3.44 14.73 3.82
N ALA A 197 -4.49 13.92 4.01
CA ALA A 197 -5.60 13.81 3.06
C ALA A 197 -6.32 15.14 2.86
N VAL A 198 -6.55 15.90 3.95
CA VAL A 198 -7.15 17.23 3.91
C VAL A 198 -6.24 18.22 3.17
N ILE A 199 -4.93 18.22 3.44
CA ILE A 199 -3.96 19.07 2.75
C ILE A 199 -3.94 18.76 1.25
N ALA A 200 -3.91 17.48 0.85
CA ALA A 200 -3.97 17.07 -0.54
C ALA A 200 -5.27 17.55 -1.22
N GLY A 201 -6.42 17.41 -0.53
CA GLY A 201 -7.71 17.90 -1.00
C GLY A 201 -7.72 19.42 -1.23
N PHE A 202 -7.22 20.20 -0.29
CA PHE A 202 -7.10 21.66 -0.43
C PHE A 202 -6.14 22.05 -1.55
N ALA A 203 -5.02 21.34 -1.73
CA ALA A 203 -4.08 21.59 -2.80
C ALA A 203 -4.73 21.33 -4.19
N LEU A 204 -5.48 20.24 -4.34
CA LEU A 204 -6.24 19.96 -5.56
C LEU A 204 -7.31 21.01 -5.84
N LEU A 205 -8.09 21.40 -4.82
CA LEU A 205 -9.09 22.47 -4.96
C LEU A 205 -8.43 23.79 -5.36
N GLY A 206 -7.32 24.16 -4.73
CA GLY A 206 -6.54 25.33 -5.10
C GLY A 206 -6.07 25.29 -6.55
N ALA A 207 -5.58 24.13 -7.02
CA ALA A 207 -5.20 23.93 -8.40
C ALA A 207 -6.38 24.16 -9.37
N GLN A 208 -7.58 23.70 -9.01
CA GLN A 208 -8.79 23.93 -9.81
C GLN A 208 -9.23 25.41 -9.83
N VAL A 209 -9.12 26.12 -8.71
CA VAL A 209 -9.42 27.57 -8.65
C VAL A 209 -8.46 28.35 -9.54
N VAL A 210 -7.15 28.07 -9.44
CA VAL A 210 -6.13 28.69 -10.29
C VAL A 210 -6.41 28.40 -11.78
N TRP A 211 -6.83 27.18 -12.08
CA TRP A 211 -7.20 26.78 -13.45
C TRP A 211 -8.41 27.54 -13.96
N ARG A 212 -9.50 27.59 -13.18
CA ARG A 212 -10.73 28.33 -13.54
C ARG A 212 -10.49 29.82 -13.76
N THR A 213 -9.73 30.46 -12.89
CA THR A 213 -9.40 31.88 -13.03
C THR A 213 -8.57 32.15 -14.28
N THR A 214 -7.62 31.27 -14.59
CA THR A 214 -6.80 31.36 -15.80
C THR A 214 -7.62 31.15 -17.08
N LEU A 215 -8.53 30.18 -17.08
CA LEU A 215 -9.48 29.96 -18.18
C LEU A 215 -10.30 31.22 -18.45
N ARG A 216 -10.88 31.80 -17.40
CA ARG A 216 -11.73 32.99 -17.54
C ARG A 216 -10.96 34.22 -18.02
N SER A 217 -9.77 34.45 -17.49
CA SER A 217 -9.02 35.68 -17.76
C SER A 217 -8.22 35.64 -19.07
N ARG A 218 -7.76 34.49 -19.53
CA ARG A 218 -6.84 34.41 -20.67
C ARG A 218 -7.34 33.57 -21.84
N LEU A 219 -7.90 32.39 -21.60
CA LEU A 219 -8.30 31.50 -22.69
C LEU A 219 -9.67 31.89 -23.28
N LEU A 220 -10.62 32.29 -22.47
CA LEU A 220 -11.95 32.68 -22.93
C LEU A 220 -11.92 33.85 -23.90
N PRO A 221 -11.21 34.98 -23.62
CA PRO A 221 -11.09 36.07 -24.55
C PRO A 221 -10.45 35.66 -25.88
N ALA A 222 -9.39 34.82 -25.84
CA ALA A 222 -8.75 34.33 -27.04
C ALA A 222 -9.70 33.45 -27.88
N VAL A 223 -10.42 32.52 -27.27
CA VAL A 223 -11.41 31.68 -27.96
C VAL A 223 -12.56 32.52 -28.55
N THR A 224 -12.99 33.53 -27.83
CA THR A 224 -14.06 34.45 -28.31
C THR A 224 -13.59 35.22 -29.52
N SER A 225 -12.38 35.80 -29.52
CA SER A 225 -11.85 36.53 -30.67
C SER A 225 -11.70 35.66 -31.90
N HIS A 226 -11.25 34.43 -31.76
CA HIS A 226 -11.17 33.48 -32.88
C HIS A 226 -12.54 33.09 -33.45
N ARG A 227 -13.58 33.04 -32.61
CA ARG A 227 -14.96 32.84 -33.07
C ARG A 227 -15.52 34.03 -33.83
N LEU A 228 -15.24 35.23 -33.39
CA LEU A 228 -15.65 36.44 -34.07
C LEU A 228 -15.05 36.56 -35.49
N VAL A 229 -13.87 35.97 -35.70
CA VAL A 229 -13.21 35.89 -37.03
C VAL A 229 -13.67 34.66 -37.85
N GLY A 230 -14.70 33.93 -37.41
CA GLY A 230 -15.31 32.84 -38.17
C GLY A 230 -14.68 31.47 -37.97
N ALA A 231 -13.85 31.28 -36.95
CA ALA A 231 -13.30 29.94 -36.65
C ALA A 231 -14.41 28.98 -36.20
N SER A 232 -14.36 27.71 -36.71
CA SER A 232 -15.29 26.71 -36.26
C SER A 232 -15.18 26.44 -34.75
N PRO A 233 -16.28 26.05 -34.07
CA PRO A 233 -16.27 25.77 -32.63
C PRO A 233 -15.21 24.76 -32.20
N LEU A 234 -14.97 23.75 -33.03
CA LEU A 234 -13.97 22.72 -32.79
C LEU A 234 -12.53 23.25 -32.85
N ARG A 235 -12.26 24.14 -33.82
CA ARG A 235 -10.96 24.80 -34.00
C ARG A 235 -10.66 25.76 -32.85
N ALA A 236 -11.66 26.54 -32.43
CA ALA A 236 -11.56 27.42 -31.29
C ALA A 236 -11.34 26.67 -29.97
N ALA A 237 -12.03 25.52 -29.78
CA ALA A 237 -11.83 24.65 -28.61
C ALA A 237 -10.41 24.05 -28.58
N ARG A 238 -9.89 23.58 -29.72
CA ARG A 238 -8.51 23.06 -29.82
C ARG A 238 -7.46 24.12 -29.47
N LEU A 239 -7.65 25.36 -29.86
CA LEU A 239 -6.76 26.47 -29.52
C LEU A 239 -6.73 26.79 -28.02
N GLY A 240 -7.86 26.58 -27.30
CA GLY A 240 -7.93 26.74 -25.84
C GLY A 240 -7.39 25.53 -25.08
N VAL A 241 -7.72 24.32 -25.52
CA VAL A 241 -7.37 23.06 -24.79
C VAL A 241 -5.88 22.71 -24.95
N ARG A 242 -5.30 22.88 -26.14
CA ARG A 242 -3.91 22.50 -26.40
C ARG A 242 -2.89 23.18 -25.47
N PRO A 243 -2.84 24.51 -25.31
CA PRO A 243 -1.90 25.15 -24.38
C PRO A 243 -2.16 24.77 -22.93
N ALA A 244 -3.40 24.47 -22.59
CA ALA A 244 -3.78 24.00 -21.27
C ALA A 244 -3.19 22.62 -20.94
N MET A 245 -3.35 21.70 -21.87
CA MET A 245 -2.80 20.33 -21.71
C MET A 245 -1.26 20.34 -21.70
N VAL A 246 -0.63 21.15 -22.55
CA VAL A 246 0.83 21.32 -22.51
C VAL A 246 1.30 21.87 -21.17
N ALA A 247 0.64 22.89 -20.63
CA ALA A 247 0.98 23.43 -19.32
C ALA A 247 0.78 22.39 -18.19
N TRP A 248 -0.28 21.60 -18.29
CA TRP A 248 -0.55 20.53 -17.32
C TRP A 248 0.50 19.43 -17.39
N THR A 249 0.78 18.88 -18.57
CA THR A 249 1.78 17.82 -18.75
C THR A 249 3.16 18.26 -18.29
N THR A 250 3.57 19.50 -18.59
CA THR A 250 4.84 20.05 -18.12
C THR A 250 4.88 20.15 -16.59
N ALA A 251 3.82 20.67 -15.96
CA ALA A 251 3.76 20.78 -14.50
C ALA A 251 3.75 19.42 -13.82
N ALA A 252 2.97 18.45 -14.35
CA ALA A 252 2.89 17.10 -13.83
C ALA A 252 4.21 16.34 -13.97
N ALA A 253 4.85 16.41 -15.14
CA ALA A 253 6.15 15.78 -15.39
C ALA A 253 7.25 16.39 -14.50
N SER A 254 7.25 17.72 -14.31
CA SER A 254 8.22 18.38 -13.44
C SER A 254 8.00 18.02 -11.96
N ALA A 255 6.76 18.01 -11.47
CA ALA A 255 6.45 17.65 -10.09
C ALA A 255 6.77 16.17 -9.83
N GLY A 256 6.38 15.27 -10.72
CA GLY A 256 6.73 13.85 -10.64
C GLY A 256 8.24 13.62 -10.69
N GLY A 257 8.96 14.32 -11.58
CA GLY A 257 10.42 14.24 -11.67
C GLY A 257 11.13 14.68 -10.40
N VAL A 258 10.67 15.75 -9.75
CA VAL A 258 11.21 16.20 -8.46
C VAL A 258 11.03 15.11 -7.40
N TRP A 259 9.85 14.49 -7.31
CA TRP A 259 9.58 13.44 -6.34
C TRP A 259 10.34 12.15 -6.64
N LEU A 260 10.48 11.76 -7.90
CA LEU A 260 11.30 10.61 -8.29
C LEU A 260 12.76 10.75 -7.87
N VAL A 261 13.29 11.98 -7.85
CA VAL A 261 14.67 12.23 -7.41
C VAL A 261 14.78 12.43 -5.90
N ALA A 262 13.79 13.04 -5.27
CA ALA A 262 13.80 13.35 -3.84
C ALA A 262 13.46 12.14 -2.96
N TRP A 263 12.56 11.28 -3.41
CA TRP A 263 12.02 10.17 -2.63
C TRP A 263 13.09 9.17 -2.17
N PRO A 264 14.00 8.65 -3.03
CA PRO A 264 15.04 7.73 -2.59
C PRO A 264 16.04 8.31 -1.58
N ARG A 265 16.07 9.64 -1.47
CA ARG A 265 16.94 10.33 -0.50
C ARG A 265 16.26 10.56 0.84
N TRP A 266 14.95 10.59 0.86
CA TRP A 266 14.17 10.84 2.06
C TRP A 266 13.79 9.54 2.77
N ASP A 267 13.62 8.48 2.01
CA ASP A 267 13.13 7.20 2.50
C ASP A 267 13.83 6.07 1.75
N ALA A 268 15.09 5.81 2.14
CA ALA A 268 15.90 4.75 1.54
C ALA A 268 15.35 3.35 1.86
N GLU A 269 14.56 3.22 2.94
CA GLU A 269 14.00 1.95 3.41
C GLU A 269 12.64 1.65 2.77
N ILE A 270 11.83 2.69 2.52
CA ILE A 270 10.54 2.53 1.85
C ILE A 270 10.68 2.94 0.38
N GLY A 271 11.14 2.05 -0.46
CA GLY A 271 11.22 2.28 -1.91
C GLY A 271 9.88 2.75 -2.50
N LEU A 272 9.90 3.35 -3.71
CA LEU A 272 8.69 3.66 -4.48
C LEU A 272 7.90 2.37 -4.67
N THR A 273 6.95 2.12 -3.77
CA THR A 273 6.08 0.96 -3.84
C THR A 273 5.11 1.09 -5.01
N GLY A 274 4.61 -0.04 -5.51
CA GLY A 274 3.57 -0.03 -6.53
C GLY A 274 2.33 0.78 -6.10
N ASP A 275 2.05 0.86 -4.79
CA ASP A 275 0.96 1.64 -4.22
C ASP A 275 1.19 3.15 -4.37
N THR A 276 2.41 3.64 -4.21
CA THR A 276 2.77 5.05 -4.44
C THR A 276 2.57 5.43 -5.91
N ALA A 277 3.02 4.59 -6.83
CA ALA A 277 2.85 4.80 -8.26
C ALA A 277 1.37 4.79 -8.67
N LEU A 278 0.58 3.91 -8.06
CA LEU A 278 -0.86 3.79 -8.29
C LEU A 278 -1.61 5.03 -7.78
N LEU A 279 -1.30 5.50 -6.58
CA LEU A 279 -1.85 6.73 -5.99
C LEU A 279 -1.48 7.97 -6.81
N TRP A 280 -0.23 8.09 -7.25
CA TRP A 280 0.19 9.19 -8.12
C TRP A 280 -0.55 9.18 -9.45
N SER A 281 -0.68 8.00 -10.06
CA SER A 281 -1.44 7.84 -11.31
C SER A 281 -2.89 8.24 -11.12
N ALA A 282 -3.55 7.82 -10.04
CA ALA A 282 -4.92 8.17 -9.72
C ALA A 282 -5.09 9.70 -9.54
N VAL A 283 -4.20 10.34 -8.77
CA VAL A 283 -4.20 11.79 -8.57
C VAL A 283 -4.06 12.55 -9.89
N LEU A 284 -3.12 12.15 -10.74
CA LEU A 284 -2.90 12.79 -12.04
C LEU A 284 -4.08 12.59 -13.00
N VAL A 285 -4.68 11.40 -13.00
CA VAL A 285 -5.88 11.11 -13.81
C VAL A 285 -7.07 11.95 -13.34
N VAL A 286 -7.32 12.00 -12.04
CA VAL A 286 -8.40 12.82 -11.47
C VAL A 286 -8.20 14.30 -11.80
N ASP A 287 -6.99 14.83 -11.62
CA ASP A 287 -6.67 16.22 -11.97
C ASP A 287 -6.84 16.50 -13.47
N ALA A 288 -6.43 15.59 -14.34
CA ALA A 288 -6.63 15.70 -15.79
C ALA A 288 -8.12 15.72 -16.18
N ILE A 289 -8.93 14.83 -15.59
CA ILE A 289 -10.39 14.78 -15.81
C ILE A 289 -11.05 16.09 -15.36
N LEU A 290 -10.68 16.60 -14.18
CA LEU A 290 -11.20 17.86 -13.65
C LEU A 290 -10.84 19.05 -14.54
N ILE A 291 -9.64 19.11 -15.09
CA ILE A 291 -9.23 20.12 -16.06
C ILE A 291 -10.07 20.04 -17.34
N LEU A 292 -10.18 18.84 -17.88
CA LEU A 292 -10.90 18.62 -19.14
C LEU A 292 -12.38 19.00 -18.98
N SER A 293 -13.02 18.51 -17.91
CA SER A 293 -14.43 18.79 -17.61
C SER A 293 -14.70 20.28 -17.41
N THR A 294 -13.84 20.97 -16.65
CA THR A 294 -13.94 22.43 -16.41
C THR A 294 -13.73 23.23 -17.70
N THR A 295 -12.81 22.78 -18.55
CA THR A 295 -12.53 23.44 -19.83
C THR A 295 -13.72 23.27 -20.78
N LEU A 296 -14.23 22.05 -20.89
CA LEU A 296 -15.39 21.74 -21.75
C LEU A 296 -16.66 22.44 -21.25
N SER A 297 -16.96 22.40 -19.96
CA SER A 297 -18.14 23.07 -19.40
C SER A 297 -18.11 24.58 -19.63
N THR A 298 -16.95 25.20 -19.47
CA THR A 298 -16.77 26.66 -19.68
C THR A 298 -16.96 27.04 -21.17
N LEU A 299 -16.58 26.15 -22.08
CA LEU A 299 -16.78 26.35 -23.52
C LEU A 299 -18.24 26.07 -23.96
N TRP A 300 -18.95 25.19 -23.21
CA TRP A 300 -20.32 24.76 -23.57
C TRP A 300 -21.40 25.70 -23.01
N VAL A 301 -21.28 26.19 -21.78
CA VAL A 301 -22.25 27.09 -21.13
C VAL A 301 -22.50 28.37 -21.96
N ARG A 302 -21.53 28.84 -22.71
CA ARG A 302 -21.73 29.96 -23.63
C ARG A 302 -22.40 29.63 -24.97
N ARG A 303 -22.62 28.34 -25.28
CA ARG A 303 -23.49 27.97 -26.43
C ARG A 303 -24.96 28.23 -26.16
N ALA A 304 -25.38 28.16 -24.88
CA ALA A 304 -26.78 28.34 -24.50
C ALA A 304 -27.22 29.82 -24.40
N HIS A 305 -26.29 30.77 -24.46
CA HIS A 305 -26.57 32.21 -24.31
C HIS A 305 -26.14 33.04 -25.51
N ALA A 306 -25.78 32.43 -26.63
CA ALA A 306 -25.51 33.04 -27.91
C ALA A 306 -26.51 32.55 -28.99
#